data_2b07c99d21071aa934af081737b4d3a2
#
_entry.id   2b07c99d21071aa934af081737b4d3a2
#
_cell.length_a   1.000
_cell.length_b   1.000
_cell.length_c   1.000
_cell.angle_alpha   90.00
_cell.angle_beta   90.00
_cell.angle_gamma   90.00
#
_symmetry.space_group_name_H-M   'P 1'
#
loop_
_entity.id
_entity.type
_entity.pdbx_description
1 polymer ?
#
loop_
_entity_poly.entity_id
_entity_poly.type
_entity_poly.pdbx_seq_one_letter_code
_entity_poly.pdbx_strand_id
1 'polypeptide(L)'
;MKEFSSSHHPLLQHLFRSEYNKMTAVLCRHFGLQQMQLAEDLVSETFLKAVETWNRSGVPENPAAWLYTVASNKTKDYLKRAKTFETKIAEALKTEEQQETDIFFTEQHISDSQLAMIFAICDPVNSAESQVCLALQALCGFSVEEIANAFLTGKETIKKRLLRARAKLRNDQFKIVSMSDTVIQSRLDVVLTTLYLLFNEGYFSKTYDQMIRKDLCLEAIRLTLILTQHASTNTTSVNALLALMCYQSSRLDARTNDEGETVLFEQQDKGLWDQDLIDKGNYYLVNACSGNEVSKYHLEAGIAYWHIAPENERKWEYILQLYNELIVMEYSAVTALNRTFAFAKVYGYEQGRVEAEKLGLEGNSAYHALLGYLYASTSLSMAVKHYDAAIALVTSAAERRTLLREKELLEKAASQ
;
A
#
# COMPACT_ATOMS: atom_id res chain seq x y z
N MET A 1 21.63 6.77 -37.02
CA MET A 1 21.17 6.44 -35.66
C MET A 1 21.97 7.34 -34.74
N LYS A 2 21.38 8.46 -34.25
CA LYS A 2 22.03 9.34 -33.28
C LYS A 2 21.74 8.76 -31.90
N GLU A 3 22.81 8.59 -31.11
CA GLU A 3 22.77 8.17 -29.72
C GLU A 3 21.75 9.00 -28.96
N PHE A 4 20.77 8.32 -28.35
CA PHE A 4 19.84 8.92 -27.41
C PHE A 4 20.66 9.40 -26.21
N SER A 5 20.76 10.71 -26.01
CA SER A 5 21.41 11.31 -24.87
C SER A 5 20.66 10.85 -23.59
N SER A 6 21.30 9.97 -22.81
CA SER A 6 20.72 9.27 -21.65
C SER A 6 20.52 10.15 -20.40
N SER A 7 20.70 11.49 -20.49
CA SER A 7 20.74 12.38 -19.34
C SER A 7 19.38 12.78 -18.73
N HIS A 8 18.28 12.64 -19.47
CA HIS A 8 16.94 13.07 -19.00
C HIS A 8 16.03 11.92 -18.58
N HIS A 9 16.46 10.66 -18.75
CA HIS A 9 15.67 9.48 -18.45
C HIS A 9 15.27 9.37 -16.97
N PRO A 10 16.14 9.62 -15.97
CA PRO A 10 15.77 9.53 -14.56
C PRO A 10 14.75 10.58 -14.12
N LEU A 11 14.92 11.83 -14.60
CA LEU A 11 13.97 12.91 -14.29
C LEU A 11 12.58 12.63 -14.85
N LEU A 12 12.49 12.15 -16.11
CA LEU A 12 11.21 11.80 -16.72
C LEU A 12 10.53 10.63 -16.03
N GLN A 13 11.28 9.64 -15.57
CA GLN A 13 10.73 8.53 -14.77
C GLN A 13 10.19 9.03 -13.43
N HIS A 14 10.93 9.90 -12.75
CA HIS A 14 10.48 10.51 -11.51
C HIS A 14 9.20 11.34 -11.71
N LEU A 15 9.18 12.22 -12.73
CA LEU A 15 8.00 13.02 -13.07
C LEU A 15 6.81 12.14 -13.50
N PHE A 16 7.06 11.05 -14.21
CA PHE A 16 6.00 10.10 -14.57
C PHE A 16 5.35 9.53 -13.31
N ARG A 17 6.15 9.05 -12.37
CA ARG A 17 5.61 8.51 -11.11
C ARG A 17 4.90 9.56 -10.27
N SER A 18 5.42 10.78 -10.18
CA SER A 18 4.85 11.83 -9.31
C SER A 18 3.66 12.58 -9.93
N GLU A 19 3.64 12.78 -11.26
CA GLU A 19 2.67 13.69 -11.90
C GLU A 19 1.61 12.97 -12.75
N TYR A 20 1.91 11.77 -13.28
CA TYR A 20 0.98 11.02 -14.13
C TYR A 20 -0.39 10.84 -13.46
N ASN A 21 -0.38 10.40 -12.21
CA ASN A 21 -1.60 10.10 -11.48
C ASN A 21 -2.38 11.35 -11.09
N LYS A 22 -1.70 12.45 -10.79
CA LYS A 22 -2.33 13.74 -10.51
C LYS A 22 -3.11 14.23 -11.74
N MET A 23 -2.46 14.22 -12.91
CA MET A 23 -3.09 14.61 -14.16
C MET A 23 -4.24 13.67 -14.54
N THR A 24 -4.06 12.36 -14.41
CA THR A 24 -5.10 11.37 -14.69
C THR A 24 -6.31 11.58 -13.78
N ALA A 25 -6.12 11.84 -12.49
CA ALA A 25 -7.22 12.11 -11.56
C ALA A 25 -8.02 13.37 -11.93
N VAL A 26 -7.32 14.45 -12.29
CA VAL A 26 -7.97 15.70 -12.75
C VAL A 26 -8.77 15.46 -14.03
N LEU A 27 -8.19 14.76 -15.01
CA LEU A 27 -8.89 14.46 -16.27
C LEU A 27 -10.04 13.48 -16.07
N CYS A 28 -9.91 12.47 -15.21
CA CYS A 28 -11.02 11.57 -14.85
C CYS A 28 -12.15 12.31 -14.13
N ARG A 29 -11.85 13.30 -13.29
CA ARG A 29 -12.87 14.15 -12.68
C ARG A 29 -13.61 14.98 -13.73
N HIS A 30 -12.91 15.44 -14.76
CA HIS A 30 -13.48 16.23 -15.84
C HIS A 30 -14.33 15.40 -16.81
N PHE A 31 -13.80 14.26 -17.28
CA PHE A 31 -14.46 13.40 -18.29
C PHE A 31 -15.41 12.35 -17.67
N GLY A 32 -15.29 12.07 -16.38
CA GLY A 32 -15.92 10.94 -15.70
C GLY A 32 -15.09 9.64 -15.81
N LEU A 33 -15.35 8.70 -14.88
CA LEU A 33 -14.68 7.38 -14.84
C LEU A 33 -14.88 6.55 -16.10
N GLN A 34 -15.98 6.77 -16.80
CA GLN A 34 -16.28 6.08 -18.05
C GLN A 34 -15.20 6.34 -19.12
N GLN A 35 -14.56 7.50 -19.05
CA GLN A 35 -13.52 7.97 -19.95
C GLN A 35 -12.09 7.85 -19.37
N MET A 36 -11.90 6.98 -18.37
CA MET A 36 -10.58 6.79 -17.73
C MET A 36 -9.48 6.48 -18.75
N GLN A 37 -9.77 5.64 -19.76
CA GLN A 37 -8.83 5.31 -20.82
C GLN A 37 -8.40 6.57 -21.61
N LEU A 38 -9.35 7.43 -21.95
CA LEU A 38 -9.07 8.70 -22.62
C LEU A 38 -8.17 9.60 -21.77
N ALA A 39 -8.45 9.70 -20.46
CA ALA A 39 -7.62 10.47 -19.53
C ALA A 39 -6.17 9.96 -19.51
N GLU A 40 -5.99 8.64 -19.39
CA GLU A 40 -4.68 7.99 -19.41
C GLU A 40 -3.95 8.20 -20.74
N ASP A 41 -4.65 8.12 -21.88
CA ASP A 41 -4.09 8.34 -23.22
C ASP A 41 -3.59 9.78 -23.37
N LEU A 42 -4.39 10.79 -22.98
CA LEU A 42 -4.01 12.21 -23.02
C LEU A 42 -2.79 12.51 -22.13
N VAL A 43 -2.72 11.93 -20.95
CA VAL A 43 -1.56 12.06 -20.06
C VAL A 43 -0.34 11.38 -20.66
N SER A 44 -0.47 10.16 -21.19
CA SER A 44 0.63 9.45 -21.86
C SER A 44 1.18 10.22 -23.04
N GLU A 45 0.31 10.79 -23.87
CA GLU A 45 0.71 11.67 -24.99
C GLU A 45 1.40 12.96 -24.50
N THR A 46 1.06 13.46 -23.30
CA THR A 46 1.73 14.62 -22.70
C THR A 46 3.18 14.28 -22.35
N PHE A 47 3.44 13.12 -21.77
CA PHE A 47 4.80 12.65 -21.49
C PHE A 47 5.59 12.35 -22.77
N LEU A 48 4.98 11.76 -23.80
CA LEU A 48 5.63 11.59 -25.10
C LEU A 48 6.06 12.95 -25.69
N LYS A 49 5.20 13.96 -25.57
CA LYS A 49 5.54 15.33 -26.01
C LYS A 49 6.68 15.93 -25.18
N ALA A 50 6.77 15.63 -23.88
CA ALA A 50 7.89 16.05 -23.04
C ALA A 50 9.20 15.42 -23.53
N VAL A 51 9.22 14.09 -23.77
CA VAL A 51 10.40 13.41 -24.33
C VAL A 51 10.86 14.06 -25.63
N GLU A 52 9.96 14.29 -26.57
CA GLU A 52 10.28 14.90 -27.86
C GLU A 52 10.83 16.35 -27.74
N THR A 53 10.18 17.14 -26.87
CA THR A 53 10.49 18.58 -26.75
C THR A 53 11.76 18.79 -25.94
N TRP A 54 11.89 18.11 -24.80
CA TRP A 54 13.03 18.31 -23.90
C TRP A 54 14.34 17.77 -24.46
N ASN A 55 14.29 16.75 -25.31
CA ASN A 55 15.48 16.29 -26.05
C ASN A 55 16.01 17.34 -27.05
N ARG A 56 15.18 18.30 -27.50
CA ARG A 56 15.57 19.34 -28.47
C ARG A 56 15.87 20.69 -27.83
N SER A 57 15.05 21.08 -26.85
CA SER A 57 15.02 22.43 -26.28
C SER A 57 15.51 22.49 -24.83
N GLY A 58 15.88 21.34 -24.24
CA GLY A 58 16.21 21.21 -22.82
C GLY A 58 14.96 21.11 -21.92
N VAL A 59 15.19 20.76 -20.66
CA VAL A 59 14.15 20.68 -19.64
C VAL A 59 13.75 22.09 -19.21
N PRO A 60 12.45 22.42 -19.13
CA PRO A 60 12.00 23.74 -18.68
C PRO A 60 12.32 23.94 -17.18
N GLU A 61 12.36 25.20 -16.75
CA GLU A 61 12.62 25.57 -15.35
C GLU A 61 11.62 24.92 -14.36
N ASN A 62 10.35 24.84 -14.75
CA ASN A 62 9.31 24.13 -14.00
C ASN A 62 8.69 23.01 -14.86
N PRO A 63 9.25 21.78 -14.81
CA PRO A 63 8.78 20.66 -15.63
C PRO A 63 7.35 20.24 -15.35
N ALA A 64 6.90 20.28 -14.09
CA ALA A 64 5.53 19.91 -13.71
C ALA A 64 4.50 20.89 -14.29
N ALA A 65 4.73 22.21 -14.15
CA ALA A 65 3.86 23.22 -14.72
C ALA A 65 3.78 23.13 -16.26
N TRP A 66 4.90 22.80 -16.91
CA TRP A 66 4.91 22.57 -18.35
C TRP A 66 4.04 21.36 -18.74
N LEU A 67 4.15 20.23 -18.00
CA LEU A 67 3.31 19.05 -18.22
C LEU A 67 1.82 19.39 -18.06
N TYR A 68 1.45 20.12 -17.02
CA TYR A 68 0.06 20.54 -16.79
C TYR A 68 -0.48 21.42 -17.93
N THR A 69 0.35 22.36 -18.41
CA THR A 69 -0.02 23.21 -19.54
C THR A 69 -0.25 22.39 -20.82
N VAL A 70 0.63 21.44 -21.11
CA VAL A 70 0.50 20.58 -22.30
C VAL A 70 -0.71 19.66 -22.16
N ALA A 71 -0.97 19.06 -20.98
CA ALA A 71 -2.14 18.24 -20.73
C ALA A 71 -3.43 19.04 -20.93
N SER A 72 -3.52 20.26 -20.38
CA SER A 72 -4.66 21.17 -20.56
C SER A 72 -4.89 21.48 -22.04
N ASN A 73 -3.84 21.84 -22.80
CA ASN A 73 -3.95 22.14 -24.22
C ASN A 73 -4.42 20.92 -25.03
N LYS A 74 -3.83 19.75 -24.80
CA LYS A 74 -4.27 18.50 -25.47
C LYS A 74 -5.72 18.18 -25.19
N THR A 75 -6.18 18.38 -23.94
CA THR A 75 -7.58 18.18 -23.57
C THR A 75 -8.50 19.16 -24.30
N LYS A 76 -8.14 20.45 -24.35
CA LYS A 76 -8.88 21.47 -25.12
C LYS A 76 -8.96 21.10 -26.61
N ASP A 77 -7.86 20.63 -27.20
CA ASP A 77 -7.82 20.20 -28.59
C ASP A 77 -8.70 18.98 -28.85
N TYR A 78 -8.70 18.00 -27.93
CA TYR A 78 -9.59 16.84 -28.00
C TYR A 78 -11.06 17.27 -27.94
N LEU A 79 -11.45 18.12 -26.98
CA LEU A 79 -12.82 18.62 -26.84
C LEU A 79 -13.30 19.40 -28.06
N LYS A 80 -12.42 20.25 -28.65
CA LYS A 80 -12.73 20.97 -29.90
C LYS A 80 -13.03 20.01 -31.05
N ARG A 81 -12.20 18.95 -31.20
CA ARG A 81 -12.40 17.94 -32.27
C ARG A 81 -13.68 17.16 -32.04
N ALA A 82 -13.95 16.73 -30.80
CA ALA A 82 -15.17 16.02 -30.44
C ALA A 82 -16.41 16.88 -30.73
N LYS A 83 -16.42 18.16 -30.32
CA LYS A 83 -17.49 19.11 -30.59
C LYS A 83 -17.68 19.35 -32.09
N THR A 84 -16.59 19.43 -32.87
CA THR A 84 -16.68 19.60 -34.33
C THR A 84 -17.26 18.35 -35.00
N PHE A 85 -16.99 17.17 -34.47
CA PHE A 85 -17.57 15.91 -34.98
C PHE A 85 -19.04 15.78 -34.58
N GLU A 86 -19.42 16.12 -33.34
CA GLU A 86 -20.78 16.11 -32.85
C GLU A 86 -21.66 17.21 -33.54
N THR A 87 -21.12 18.40 -33.78
CA THR A 87 -21.86 19.46 -34.50
C THR A 87 -22.12 19.06 -35.95
N LYS A 88 -21.22 18.34 -36.60
CA LYS A 88 -21.49 17.78 -37.95
C LYS A 88 -22.57 16.70 -37.97
N ILE A 89 -22.80 16.02 -36.81
CA ILE A 89 -23.88 15.04 -36.63
C ILE A 89 -25.12 15.72 -36.02
N ALA A 90 -24.96 16.73 -35.14
CA ALA A 90 -26.01 17.39 -34.37
C ALA A 90 -26.61 18.65 -35.01
N GLU A 91 -26.22 19.01 -36.23
CA GLU A 91 -27.09 19.88 -37.07
C GLU A 91 -28.51 19.30 -37.24
N ALA A 92 -28.73 18.05 -36.77
CA ALA A 92 -30.04 17.40 -36.71
C ALA A 92 -30.73 17.41 -35.33
N LEU A 93 -30.07 17.73 -34.20
CA LEU A 93 -30.67 17.66 -32.86
C LEU A 93 -30.08 18.75 -31.93
N LYS A 94 -30.90 19.76 -31.64
CA LYS A 94 -30.58 20.85 -30.69
C LYS A 94 -30.56 20.35 -29.26
N THR A 95 -29.38 20.42 -28.57
CA THR A 95 -29.31 20.62 -27.12
C THR A 95 -27.95 21.20 -26.76
N GLU A 96 -27.93 22.42 -26.25
CA GLU A 96 -26.75 23.09 -25.72
C GLU A 96 -26.58 22.78 -24.23
N GLU A 97 -25.57 21.98 -23.87
CA GLU A 97 -24.96 22.02 -22.55
C GLU A 97 -23.54 22.59 -22.72
N GLN A 98 -23.32 23.79 -22.16
CA GLN A 98 -22.01 24.39 -22.05
C GLN A 98 -21.21 23.61 -21.01
N GLN A 99 -20.34 22.70 -21.45
CA GLN A 99 -19.30 22.18 -20.59
C GLN A 99 -18.18 23.21 -20.46
N GLU A 100 -17.80 23.51 -19.23
CA GLU A 100 -16.60 24.32 -18.95
C GLU A 100 -15.38 23.68 -19.63
N THR A 101 -14.77 24.43 -20.55
CA THR A 101 -13.62 23.95 -21.33
C THR A 101 -12.28 24.18 -20.62
N ASP A 102 -12.27 24.82 -19.47
CA ASP A 102 -11.04 25.16 -18.75
C ASP A 102 -10.74 24.13 -17.66
N ILE A 103 -9.59 23.44 -17.84
CA ILE A 103 -9.04 22.48 -16.89
C ILE A 103 -7.92 23.16 -16.13
N PHE A 104 -8.09 23.24 -14.80
CA PHE A 104 -7.15 23.86 -13.90
C PHE A 104 -6.38 22.80 -13.11
N PHE A 105 -5.06 22.90 -13.09
CA PHE A 105 -4.17 22.06 -12.28
C PHE A 105 -3.65 22.87 -11.08
N THR A 106 -4.57 23.42 -10.26
CA THR A 106 -4.19 23.99 -8.96
C THR A 106 -3.97 22.88 -7.94
N GLU A 107 -3.16 23.13 -6.91
CA GLU A 107 -2.89 22.14 -5.86
C GLU A 107 -4.17 21.62 -5.22
N GLN A 108 -5.12 22.51 -4.89
CA GLN A 108 -6.40 22.13 -4.34
C GLN A 108 -7.21 21.24 -5.30
N HIS A 109 -7.28 21.63 -6.58
CA HIS A 109 -8.04 20.85 -7.57
C HIS A 109 -7.41 19.48 -7.82
N ILE A 110 -6.10 19.38 -7.80
CA ILE A 110 -5.36 18.11 -7.88
C ILE A 110 -5.69 17.24 -6.66
N SER A 111 -5.57 17.81 -5.44
CA SER A 111 -5.86 17.09 -4.18
C SER A 111 -7.28 16.55 -4.13
N ASP A 112 -8.27 17.40 -4.43
CA ASP A 112 -9.69 17.00 -4.50
C ASP A 112 -9.94 15.91 -5.55
N SER A 113 -9.26 16.00 -6.69
CA SER A 113 -9.42 15.02 -7.76
C SER A 113 -8.78 13.66 -7.40
N GLN A 114 -7.63 13.69 -6.72
CA GLN A 114 -6.99 12.48 -6.22
C GLN A 114 -7.85 11.81 -5.14
N LEU A 115 -8.41 12.58 -4.21
CA LEU A 115 -9.34 12.06 -3.20
C LEU A 115 -10.55 11.38 -3.86
N ALA A 116 -11.19 12.08 -4.79
CA ALA A 116 -12.34 11.55 -5.51
C ALA A 116 -12.01 10.26 -6.28
N MET A 117 -10.80 10.19 -6.87
CA MET A 117 -10.33 9.00 -7.58
C MET A 117 -10.04 7.83 -6.64
N ILE A 118 -9.51 8.07 -5.43
CA ILE A 118 -9.31 7.03 -4.40
C ILE A 118 -10.67 6.39 -4.06
N PHE A 119 -11.68 7.20 -3.75
CA PHE A 119 -13.01 6.70 -3.41
C PHE A 119 -13.69 5.97 -4.58
N ALA A 120 -13.44 6.41 -5.81
CA ALA A 120 -13.98 5.78 -7.00
C ALA A 120 -13.37 4.39 -7.26
N ILE A 121 -12.06 4.26 -7.07
CA ILE A 121 -11.33 3.00 -7.27
C ILE A 121 -11.63 2.00 -6.16
N CYS A 122 -11.74 2.47 -4.91
CA CYS A 122 -12.08 1.66 -3.75
C CYS A 122 -13.59 1.37 -3.66
N ASP A 123 -14.28 1.25 -4.78
CA ASP A 123 -15.71 0.93 -4.82
C ASP A 123 -15.95 -0.55 -4.53
N PRO A 124 -16.89 -0.89 -3.60
CA PRO A 124 -17.20 -2.27 -3.22
C PRO A 124 -17.82 -3.12 -4.35
N VAL A 125 -18.17 -2.53 -5.49
CA VAL A 125 -18.55 -3.27 -6.72
C VAL A 125 -17.42 -4.19 -7.19
N ASN A 126 -16.18 -3.87 -6.85
CA ASN A 126 -14.99 -4.65 -7.11
C ASN A 126 -14.52 -5.38 -5.84
N SER A 127 -13.96 -6.59 -6.01
CA SER A 127 -13.28 -7.27 -4.91
C SER A 127 -12.06 -6.50 -4.41
N ALA A 128 -11.68 -6.68 -3.15
CA ALA A 128 -10.53 -6.02 -2.54
C ALA A 128 -9.23 -6.17 -3.37
N GLU A 129 -8.94 -7.38 -3.89
CA GLU A 129 -7.79 -7.60 -4.78
C GLU A 129 -7.87 -6.78 -6.08
N SER A 130 -9.07 -6.61 -6.64
CA SER A 130 -9.27 -5.81 -7.85
C SER A 130 -9.12 -4.32 -7.54
N GLN A 131 -9.57 -3.86 -6.38
CA GLN A 131 -9.39 -2.48 -5.90
C GLN A 131 -7.90 -2.17 -5.73
N VAL A 132 -7.13 -3.07 -5.10
CA VAL A 132 -5.67 -2.92 -4.95
C VAL A 132 -4.98 -2.87 -6.31
N CYS A 133 -5.31 -3.78 -7.25
CA CYS A 133 -4.75 -3.73 -8.60
C CYS A 133 -5.07 -2.42 -9.33
N LEU A 134 -6.31 -1.91 -9.20
CA LEU A 134 -6.71 -0.62 -9.79
C LEU A 134 -5.99 0.55 -9.14
N ALA A 135 -5.84 0.54 -7.81
CA ALA A 135 -5.10 1.57 -7.07
C ALA A 135 -3.64 1.63 -7.52
N LEU A 136 -2.97 0.48 -7.62
CA LEU A 136 -1.60 0.41 -8.12
C LEU A 136 -1.47 0.97 -9.54
N GLN A 137 -2.38 0.62 -10.44
CA GLN A 137 -2.30 1.10 -11.82
C GLN A 137 -2.68 2.57 -11.94
N ALA A 138 -3.84 2.97 -11.42
CA ALA A 138 -4.44 4.27 -11.70
C ALA A 138 -4.01 5.37 -10.72
N LEU A 139 -3.66 5.02 -9.46
CA LEU A 139 -3.24 5.97 -8.44
C LEU A 139 -1.73 5.98 -8.20
N CYS A 140 -1.04 4.87 -8.48
CA CYS A 140 0.39 4.72 -8.22
C CYS A 140 1.23 4.60 -9.51
N GLY A 141 0.59 4.45 -10.70
CA GLY A 141 1.27 4.40 -12.00
C GLY A 141 2.08 3.13 -12.25
N PHE A 142 1.79 2.05 -11.53
CA PHE A 142 2.44 0.76 -11.75
C PHE A 142 1.98 0.13 -13.08
N SER A 143 2.93 -0.39 -13.83
CA SER A 143 2.65 -1.17 -15.03
C SER A 143 2.01 -2.52 -14.67
N VAL A 144 1.34 -3.13 -15.64
CA VAL A 144 0.79 -4.50 -15.48
C VAL A 144 1.87 -5.51 -15.09
N GLU A 145 3.10 -5.30 -15.55
CA GLU A 145 4.25 -6.16 -15.24
C GLU A 145 4.69 -6.03 -13.78
N GLU A 146 4.84 -4.79 -13.29
CA GLU A 146 5.17 -4.53 -11.89
C GLU A 146 4.09 -5.08 -10.95
N ILE A 147 2.81 -4.89 -11.28
CA ILE A 147 1.69 -5.46 -10.53
C ILE A 147 1.73 -6.99 -10.55
N ALA A 148 1.99 -7.60 -11.70
CA ALA A 148 2.08 -9.06 -11.82
C ALA A 148 3.23 -9.63 -10.99
N ASN A 149 4.37 -8.93 -10.97
CA ASN A 149 5.53 -9.29 -10.15
C ASN A 149 5.23 -9.14 -8.65
N ALA A 150 4.56 -8.04 -8.24
CA ALA A 150 4.18 -7.82 -6.84
C ALA A 150 3.26 -8.94 -6.31
N PHE A 151 2.28 -9.36 -7.11
CA PHE A 151 1.32 -10.42 -6.75
C PHE A 151 1.82 -11.84 -7.09
N LEU A 152 3.02 -12.02 -7.59
CA LEU A 152 3.57 -13.30 -8.04
C LEU A 152 2.61 -14.06 -8.98
N THR A 153 2.01 -13.36 -9.91
CA THR A 153 1.00 -13.87 -10.84
C THR A 153 1.34 -13.54 -12.29
N GLY A 154 0.62 -14.13 -13.27
CA GLY A 154 0.85 -13.87 -14.67
C GLY A 154 0.28 -12.52 -15.14
N LYS A 155 0.99 -11.83 -16.05
CA LYS A 155 0.56 -10.55 -16.66
C LYS A 155 -0.86 -10.62 -17.25
N GLU A 156 -1.23 -11.72 -17.90
CA GLU A 156 -2.56 -11.90 -18.49
C GLU A 156 -3.66 -11.99 -17.43
N THR A 157 -3.36 -12.54 -16.24
CA THR A 157 -4.29 -12.56 -15.11
C THR A 157 -4.57 -11.15 -14.61
N ILE A 158 -3.52 -10.33 -14.45
CA ILE A 158 -3.67 -8.92 -14.05
C ILE A 158 -4.42 -8.12 -15.11
N LYS A 159 -4.08 -8.27 -16.40
CA LYS A 159 -4.81 -7.60 -17.49
C LYS A 159 -6.31 -7.91 -17.45
N LYS A 160 -6.68 -9.20 -17.32
CA LYS A 160 -8.09 -9.62 -17.25
C LYS A 160 -8.78 -9.08 -15.99
N ARG A 161 -8.08 -9.06 -14.84
CA ARG A 161 -8.59 -8.50 -13.57
C ARG A 161 -8.89 -7.01 -13.73
N LEU A 162 -7.93 -6.23 -14.23
CA LEU A 162 -8.06 -4.80 -14.47
C LEU A 162 -9.16 -4.47 -15.47
N LEU A 163 -9.25 -5.21 -16.58
CA LEU A 163 -10.29 -5.03 -17.59
C LEU A 163 -11.70 -5.22 -17.00
N ARG A 164 -11.90 -6.29 -16.23
CA ARG A 164 -13.18 -6.58 -15.57
C ARG A 164 -13.53 -5.53 -14.51
N ALA A 165 -12.54 -5.12 -13.72
CA ALA A 165 -12.73 -4.13 -12.67
C ALA A 165 -13.09 -2.76 -13.25
N ARG A 166 -12.42 -2.31 -14.32
CA ARG A 166 -12.75 -1.08 -15.06
C ARG A 166 -14.13 -1.13 -15.72
N ALA A 167 -14.53 -2.31 -16.25
CA ALA A 167 -15.85 -2.49 -16.83
C ALA A 167 -16.96 -2.32 -15.77
N LYS A 168 -16.76 -2.83 -14.55
CA LYS A 168 -17.70 -2.64 -13.46
C LYS A 168 -17.80 -1.18 -13.05
N LEU A 169 -16.68 -0.46 -12.89
CA LEU A 169 -16.68 0.97 -12.56
C LEU A 169 -17.37 1.83 -13.62
N ARG A 170 -17.26 1.45 -14.90
CA ARG A 170 -17.97 2.17 -16.01
C ARG A 170 -19.48 2.05 -15.91
N ASN A 171 -19.97 0.92 -15.42
CA ASN A 171 -21.41 0.66 -15.27
C ASN A 171 -21.98 1.25 -13.96
N ASP A 172 -21.12 1.61 -13.03
CA ASP A 172 -21.51 2.25 -11.77
C ASP A 172 -21.78 3.74 -12.00
N GLN A 173 -22.87 4.23 -11.41
CA GLN A 173 -23.29 5.64 -11.52
C GLN A 173 -22.51 6.55 -10.57
N PHE A 174 -21.37 6.10 -10.02
CA PHE A 174 -20.56 6.89 -9.12
C PHE A 174 -20.02 8.14 -9.83
N LYS A 175 -20.49 9.30 -9.39
CA LYS A 175 -20.05 10.59 -9.95
C LYS A 175 -18.86 11.10 -9.14
N ILE A 176 -17.67 11.14 -9.76
CA ILE A 176 -16.45 11.76 -9.18
C ILE A 176 -16.67 13.26 -8.86
N VAL A 177 -17.68 13.89 -9.44
CA VAL A 177 -17.83 15.37 -9.47
C VAL A 177 -18.23 15.96 -8.12
N SER A 178 -19.00 15.24 -7.28
CA SER A 178 -19.41 15.71 -5.96
C SER A 178 -19.55 14.55 -4.97
N MET A 179 -18.62 14.44 -4.05
CA MET A 179 -18.75 13.54 -2.91
C MET A 179 -19.36 14.31 -1.74
N SER A 180 -20.57 13.90 -1.31
CA SER A 180 -21.12 14.39 -0.05
C SER A 180 -20.41 13.71 1.13
N ASP A 181 -20.38 14.38 2.29
CA ASP A 181 -19.81 13.81 3.51
C ASP A 181 -20.43 12.46 3.89
N THR A 182 -21.71 12.25 3.59
CA THR A 182 -22.41 10.98 3.80
C THR A 182 -21.86 9.85 2.94
N VAL A 183 -21.52 10.11 1.68
CA VAL A 183 -20.89 9.14 0.78
C VAL A 183 -19.46 8.84 1.24
N ILE A 184 -18.71 9.86 1.64
CA ILE A 184 -17.37 9.70 2.19
C ILE A 184 -17.41 8.79 3.42
N GLN A 185 -18.24 9.11 4.41
CA GLN A 185 -18.35 8.32 5.64
C GLN A 185 -18.77 6.87 5.38
N SER A 186 -19.70 6.63 4.47
CA SER A 186 -20.16 5.27 4.15
C SER A 186 -19.13 4.41 3.43
N ARG A 187 -18.12 5.00 2.79
CA ARG A 187 -17.11 4.29 2.00
C ARG A 187 -15.70 4.32 2.61
N LEU A 188 -15.47 5.12 3.64
CA LEU A 188 -14.13 5.32 4.21
C LEU A 188 -13.51 4.02 4.69
N ASP A 189 -14.28 3.12 5.30
CA ASP A 189 -13.79 1.82 5.78
C ASP A 189 -13.27 0.94 4.63
N VAL A 190 -13.94 0.96 3.47
CA VAL A 190 -13.48 0.22 2.28
C VAL A 190 -12.20 0.83 1.73
N VAL A 191 -12.10 2.15 1.72
CA VAL A 191 -10.88 2.88 1.33
C VAL A 191 -9.73 2.49 2.25
N LEU A 192 -9.92 2.56 3.57
CA LEU A 192 -8.89 2.19 4.55
C LEU A 192 -8.46 0.73 4.41
N THR A 193 -9.42 -0.18 4.21
CA THR A 193 -9.12 -1.59 3.96
C THR A 193 -8.28 -1.77 2.70
N THR A 194 -8.61 -1.06 1.62
CA THR A 194 -7.86 -1.15 0.36
C THR A 194 -6.43 -0.62 0.52
N LEU A 195 -6.25 0.53 1.20
CA LEU A 195 -4.93 1.11 1.45
C LEU A 195 -4.09 0.24 2.40
N TYR A 196 -4.71 -0.36 3.41
CA TYR A 196 -4.07 -1.33 4.29
C TYR A 196 -3.60 -2.58 3.53
N LEU A 197 -4.44 -3.13 2.65
CA LEU A 197 -4.06 -4.27 1.81
C LEU A 197 -2.95 -3.90 0.82
N LEU A 198 -3.02 -2.71 0.21
CA LEU A 198 -1.96 -2.20 -0.66
C LEU A 198 -0.62 -2.11 0.09
N PHE A 199 -0.63 -1.58 1.31
CA PHE A 199 0.56 -1.52 2.16
C PHE A 199 1.11 -2.92 2.47
N ASN A 200 0.23 -3.85 2.83
CA ASN A 200 0.62 -5.21 3.18
C ASN A 200 1.23 -5.97 1.98
N GLU A 201 0.82 -5.69 0.75
CA GLU A 201 1.48 -6.23 -0.45
C GLU A 201 2.95 -5.81 -0.54
N GLY A 202 3.31 -4.62 -0.10
CA GLY A 202 4.71 -4.20 0.00
C GLY A 202 5.40 -4.78 1.23
N TYR A 203 4.78 -4.65 2.39
CA TYR A 203 5.40 -4.97 3.68
C TYR A 203 5.61 -6.47 3.91
N PHE A 204 4.64 -7.32 3.52
CA PHE A 204 4.70 -8.78 3.64
C PHE A 204 4.97 -9.48 2.30
N SER A 205 5.36 -8.73 1.29
CA SER A 205 5.58 -9.28 -0.05
C SER A 205 6.58 -10.44 -0.02
N LYS A 206 6.27 -11.48 -0.80
CA LYS A 206 7.15 -12.62 -1.06
C LYS A 206 8.12 -12.38 -2.22
N THR A 207 8.01 -11.22 -2.90
CA THR A 207 8.96 -10.84 -3.95
C THR A 207 10.33 -10.53 -3.38
N TYR A 208 11.39 -10.92 -4.09
CA TYR A 208 12.76 -10.59 -3.73
C TYR A 208 13.17 -9.16 -4.09
N ASP A 209 12.36 -8.45 -4.86
CA ASP A 209 12.63 -7.07 -5.25
C ASP A 209 12.32 -6.11 -4.10
N GLN A 210 13.35 -5.73 -3.35
CA GLN A 210 13.24 -4.79 -2.23
C GLN A 210 12.78 -3.39 -2.68
N MET A 211 13.14 -2.98 -3.92
CA MET A 211 12.75 -1.66 -4.44
C MET A 211 11.24 -1.60 -4.66
N ILE A 212 10.65 -2.62 -5.30
CA ILE A 212 9.19 -2.72 -5.48
C ILE A 212 8.47 -2.72 -4.14
N ARG A 213 9.00 -3.42 -3.14
CA ARG A 213 8.42 -3.47 -1.79
C ARG A 213 8.37 -2.10 -1.12
N LYS A 214 9.47 -1.33 -1.18
CA LYS A 214 9.51 0.04 -0.65
C LYS A 214 8.56 0.96 -1.39
N ASP A 215 8.54 0.90 -2.72
CA ASP A 215 7.66 1.72 -3.56
C ASP A 215 6.18 1.48 -3.20
N LEU A 216 5.75 0.23 -3.01
CA LEU A 216 4.39 -0.11 -2.59
C LEU A 216 4.02 0.49 -1.22
N CYS A 217 4.91 0.37 -0.24
CA CYS A 217 4.70 0.94 1.09
C CYS A 217 4.61 2.48 1.04
N LEU A 218 5.51 3.12 0.30
CA LEU A 218 5.54 4.58 0.15
C LEU A 218 4.29 5.11 -0.57
N GLU A 219 3.82 4.42 -1.59
CA GLU A 219 2.59 4.78 -2.29
C GLU A 219 1.35 4.64 -1.41
N ALA A 220 1.27 3.57 -0.60
CA ALA A 220 0.18 3.43 0.38
C ALA A 220 0.18 4.57 1.41
N ILE A 221 1.36 4.95 1.94
CA ILE A 221 1.52 6.10 2.83
C ILE A 221 1.08 7.38 2.12
N ARG A 222 1.54 7.62 0.89
CA ARG A 222 1.19 8.81 0.10
C ARG A 222 -0.31 8.94 -0.11
N LEU A 223 -0.98 7.85 -0.49
CA LEU A 223 -2.44 7.84 -0.68
C LEU A 223 -3.20 8.08 0.64
N THR A 224 -2.72 7.49 1.75
CA THR A 224 -3.32 7.70 3.08
C THR A 224 -3.12 9.15 3.55
N LEU A 225 -1.97 9.78 3.22
CA LEU A 225 -1.72 11.21 3.49
C LEU A 225 -2.73 12.13 2.81
N ILE A 226 -3.20 11.80 1.59
CA ILE A 226 -4.23 12.59 0.91
C ILE A 226 -5.52 12.64 1.76
N LEU A 227 -5.88 11.53 2.43
CA LEU A 227 -7.06 11.50 3.30
C LEU A 227 -6.93 12.46 4.50
N THR A 228 -5.73 12.71 5.01
CA THR A 228 -5.53 13.64 6.14
C THR A 228 -5.61 15.12 5.74
N GLN A 229 -5.55 15.43 4.44
CA GLN A 229 -5.63 16.81 3.92
C GLN A 229 -7.07 17.35 3.84
N HIS A 230 -8.08 16.49 3.98
CA HIS A 230 -9.49 16.84 3.86
C HIS A 230 -10.23 16.59 5.19
N ALA A 231 -10.92 17.58 5.70
CA ALA A 231 -11.58 17.52 7.00
C ALA A 231 -12.59 16.36 7.12
N SER A 232 -13.30 16.02 6.04
CA SER A 232 -14.31 14.94 6.01
C SER A 232 -13.69 13.54 6.04
N THR A 233 -12.41 13.39 5.70
CA THR A 233 -11.70 12.10 5.69
C THR A 233 -10.62 11.99 6.76
N ASN A 234 -10.19 13.09 7.38
CA ASN A 234 -9.17 13.10 8.42
C ASN A 234 -9.73 12.59 9.76
N THR A 235 -9.97 11.28 9.84
CA THR A 235 -10.50 10.61 11.03
C THR A 235 -9.39 10.01 11.89
N THR A 236 -9.74 9.62 13.12
CA THR A 236 -8.81 8.90 14.03
C THR A 236 -8.33 7.59 13.42
N SER A 237 -9.18 6.85 12.70
CA SER A 237 -8.82 5.60 12.01
C SER A 237 -7.84 5.82 10.85
N VAL A 238 -7.97 6.92 10.09
CA VAL A 238 -7.01 7.31 9.03
C VAL A 238 -5.64 7.61 9.64
N ASN A 239 -5.61 8.38 10.73
CA ASN A 239 -4.37 8.69 11.43
C ASN A 239 -3.74 7.43 12.05
N ALA A 240 -4.53 6.52 12.60
CA ALA A 240 -4.05 5.24 13.14
C ALA A 240 -3.42 4.37 12.03
N LEU A 241 -4.07 4.25 10.88
CA LEU A 241 -3.52 3.51 9.73
C LEU A 241 -2.21 4.13 9.26
N LEU A 242 -2.13 5.45 9.18
CA LEU A 242 -0.92 6.15 8.75
C LEU A 242 0.22 5.98 9.77
N ALA A 243 -0.08 6.04 11.08
CA ALA A 243 0.90 5.74 12.13
C ALA A 243 1.45 4.31 12.00
N LEU A 244 0.58 3.32 11.82
CA LEU A 244 0.96 1.92 11.58
C LEU A 244 1.91 1.78 10.39
N MET A 245 1.54 2.38 9.24
CA MET A 245 2.35 2.34 8.02
C MET A 245 3.73 2.99 8.23
N CYS A 246 3.79 4.12 8.92
CA CYS A 246 5.05 4.80 9.22
C CYS A 246 5.95 3.93 10.13
N TYR A 247 5.42 3.38 11.22
CA TYR A 247 6.19 2.52 12.13
C TYR A 247 6.70 1.24 11.46
N GLN A 248 5.88 0.61 10.65
CA GLN A 248 6.29 -0.60 9.93
C GLN A 248 7.33 -0.27 8.85
N SER A 249 7.13 0.82 8.10
CA SER A 249 8.07 1.24 7.06
C SER A 249 9.41 1.70 7.61
N SER A 250 9.46 2.27 8.81
CA SER A 250 10.72 2.72 9.43
C SER A 250 11.75 1.61 9.59
N ARG A 251 11.32 0.35 9.60
CA ARG A 251 12.18 -0.82 9.81
C ARG A 251 12.47 -1.63 8.54
N LEU A 252 11.99 -1.19 7.36
CA LEU A 252 12.09 -1.98 6.14
C LEU A 252 13.54 -2.38 5.82
N ASP A 253 14.51 -1.49 6.03
CA ASP A 253 15.92 -1.75 5.74
C ASP A 253 16.55 -2.73 6.72
N ALA A 254 16.07 -2.76 7.97
CA ALA A 254 16.55 -3.69 8.99
C ALA A 254 15.91 -5.10 8.89
N ARG A 255 14.87 -5.28 8.06
CA ARG A 255 14.12 -6.55 7.98
C ARG A 255 14.74 -7.61 7.09
N THR A 256 15.69 -7.23 6.26
CA THR A 256 16.38 -8.15 5.35
C THR A 256 17.86 -7.90 5.41
N ASN A 257 18.65 -8.98 5.44
CA ASN A 257 20.10 -8.91 5.30
C ASN A 257 20.53 -8.78 3.82
N ASP A 258 21.82 -8.64 3.57
CA ASP A 258 22.39 -8.51 2.22
C ASP A 258 22.12 -9.73 1.32
N GLU A 259 21.86 -10.90 1.91
CA GLU A 259 21.49 -12.13 1.19
C GLU A 259 19.97 -12.19 0.90
N GLY A 260 19.20 -11.17 1.30
CA GLY A 260 17.75 -11.11 1.10
C GLY A 260 16.96 -12.01 2.06
N GLU A 261 17.56 -12.45 3.17
CA GLU A 261 16.90 -13.24 4.20
C GLU A 261 16.20 -12.34 5.22
N THR A 262 15.09 -12.84 5.77
CA THR A 262 14.37 -12.12 6.82
C THR A 262 15.18 -12.13 8.12
N VAL A 263 15.38 -10.94 8.68
CA VAL A 263 16.00 -10.73 9.99
C VAL A 263 14.90 -10.67 11.04
N LEU A 264 15.00 -11.52 12.07
CA LEU A 264 14.04 -11.51 13.20
C LEU A 264 14.09 -10.17 13.94
N PHE A 265 12.96 -9.75 14.49
CA PHE A 265 12.84 -8.44 15.13
C PHE A 265 13.93 -8.16 16.18
N GLU A 266 14.23 -9.14 17.03
CA GLU A 266 15.24 -9.03 18.09
C GLU A 266 16.68 -8.93 17.57
N GLN A 267 16.90 -9.33 16.30
CA GLN A 267 18.21 -9.34 15.62
C GLN A 267 18.38 -8.13 14.68
N GLN A 268 17.35 -7.29 14.51
CA GLN A 268 17.40 -6.13 13.62
C GLN A 268 18.37 -5.07 14.13
N ASP A 269 19.20 -4.55 13.21
CA ASP A 269 20.02 -3.38 13.50
C ASP A 269 19.14 -2.12 13.60
N LYS A 270 19.00 -1.61 14.82
CA LYS A 270 18.23 -0.39 15.10
C LYS A 270 18.85 0.87 14.46
N GLY A 271 20.13 0.83 14.08
CA GLY A 271 20.78 1.92 13.36
C GLY A 271 20.27 2.11 11.94
N LEU A 272 19.62 1.08 11.37
CA LEU A 272 18.97 1.12 10.04
C LEU A 272 17.50 1.59 10.12
N TRP A 273 16.98 1.92 11.29
CA TRP A 273 15.62 2.39 11.42
C TRP A 273 15.50 3.86 11.02
N ASP A 274 14.52 4.17 10.17
CA ASP A 274 14.23 5.52 9.69
C ASP A 274 13.54 6.34 10.80
N GLN A 275 14.30 7.27 11.40
CA GLN A 275 13.82 8.10 12.50
C GLN A 275 12.73 9.08 12.05
N ASP A 276 12.80 9.61 10.82
CA ASP A 276 11.79 10.53 10.29
C ASP A 276 10.43 9.84 10.17
N LEU A 277 10.42 8.57 9.77
CA LEU A 277 9.18 7.77 9.73
C LEU A 277 8.68 7.44 11.14
N ILE A 278 9.56 7.18 12.11
CA ILE A 278 9.17 6.98 13.52
C ILE A 278 8.51 8.24 14.07
N ASP A 279 9.10 9.41 13.84
CA ASP A 279 8.58 10.69 14.34
C ASP A 279 7.22 11.04 13.69
N LYS A 280 7.06 10.79 12.39
CA LYS A 280 5.77 10.88 11.72
C LYS A 280 4.74 9.89 12.31
N GLY A 281 5.15 8.65 12.57
CA GLY A 281 4.31 7.67 13.24
C GLY A 281 3.80 8.16 14.59
N ASN A 282 4.69 8.73 15.41
CA ASN A 282 4.34 9.34 16.72
C ASN A 282 3.32 10.47 16.55
N TYR A 283 3.54 11.38 15.60
CA TYR A 283 2.62 12.47 15.32
C TYR A 283 1.21 11.96 14.97
N TYR A 284 1.12 10.99 14.05
CA TYR A 284 -0.17 10.44 13.61
C TYR A 284 -0.82 9.57 14.70
N LEU A 285 -0.04 8.86 15.52
CA LEU A 285 -0.59 8.09 16.65
C LEU A 285 -1.24 9.01 17.69
N VAL A 286 -0.61 10.15 18.00
CA VAL A 286 -1.21 11.16 18.90
C VAL A 286 -2.53 11.68 18.34
N ASN A 287 -2.59 11.98 17.03
CA ASN A 287 -3.83 12.41 16.37
C ASN A 287 -4.90 11.30 16.38
N ALA A 288 -4.50 10.05 16.19
CA ALA A 288 -5.40 8.90 16.28
C ALA A 288 -6.04 8.76 17.68
N CYS A 289 -5.32 9.08 18.73
CA CYS A 289 -5.81 9.00 20.10
C CYS A 289 -6.68 10.21 20.52
N SER A 290 -7.02 11.13 19.63
CA SER A 290 -7.82 12.33 19.95
C SER A 290 -9.32 12.09 20.12
N GLY A 291 -9.81 10.86 19.81
CA GLY A 291 -11.22 10.45 19.91
C GLY A 291 -11.43 9.24 20.82
N ASN A 292 -12.67 8.77 20.87
CA ASN A 292 -13.05 7.59 21.66
C ASN A 292 -13.22 6.31 20.81
N GLU A 293 -13.16 6.43 19.49
CA GLU A 293 -13.32 5.29 18.60
C GLU A 293 -11.99 4.56 18.43
N VAL A 294 -12.03 3.24 18.64
CA VAL A 294 -10.88 2.36 18.46
C VAL A 294 -11.15 1.43 17.28
N SER A 295 -10.32 1.51 16.24
CA SER A 295 -10.31 0.57 15.12
C SER A 295 -9.14 -0.42 15.26
N LYS A 296 -9.14 -1.49 14.45
CA LYS A 296 -8.00 -2.42 14.38
C LYS A 296 -6.67 -1.69 14.10
N TYR A 297 -6.71 -0.61 13.32
CA TYR A 297 -5.51 0.17 12.98
C TYR A 297 -4.90 0.85 14.21
N HIS A 298 -5.71 1.29 15.18
CA HIS A 298 -5.23 1.83 16.46
C HIS A 298 -4.48 0.78 17.27
N LEU A 299 -5.04 -0.44 17.34
CA LEU A 299 -4.42 -1.54 18.07
C LEU A 299 -3.13 -2.00 17.41
N GLU A 300 -3.13 -2.17 16.09
CA GLU A 300 -1.92 -2.52 15.33
C GLU A 300 -0.85 -1.43 15.39
N ALA A 301 -1.24 -0.15 15.31
CA ALA A 301 -0.30 0.97 15.45
C ALA A 301 0.29 1.03 16.86
N GLY A 302 -0.51 0.79 17.89
CA GLY A 302 -0.04 0.69 19.28
C GLY A 302 0.95 -0.46 19.48
N ILE A 303 0.68 -1.63 18.90
CA ILE A 303 1.61 -2.77 18.90
C ILE A 303 2.92 -2.39 18.20
N ALA A 304 2.83 -1.77 17.01
CA ALA A 304 4.00 -1.35 16.25
C ALA A 304 4.82 -0.29 17.02
N TYR A 305 4.15 0.68 17.67
CA TYR A 305 4.79 1.67 18.55
C TYR A 305 5.58 0.99 19.68
N TRP A 306 4.97 0.05 20.41
CA TRP A 306 5.66 -0.64 21.50
C TRP A 306 6.86 -1.46 21.03
N HIS A 307 6.84 -1.96 19.79
CA HIS A 307 8.02 -2.63 19.25
C HIS A 307 9.21 -1.69 19.04
N ILE A 308 8.99 -0.44 18.63
CA ILE A 308 10.07 0.53 18.37
C ILE A 308 10.38 1.45 19.56
N ALA A 309 9.47 1.56 20.53
CA ALA A 309 9.65 2.37 21.71
C ALA A 309 10.91 1.95 22.50
N PRO A 310 11.51 2.87 23.27
CA PRO A 310 12.58 2.54 24.19
C PRO A 310 12.21 1.38 25.12
N GLU A 311 13.23 0.68 25.64
CA GLU A 311 13.03 -0.44 26.55
C GLU A 311 12.17 -0.04 27.75
N ASN A 312 11.17 -0.86 28.05
CA ASN A 312 10.23 -0.68 29.15
C ASN A 312 9.89 -2.07 29.72
N GLU A 313 10.00 -2.22 31.03
CA GLU A 313 9.76 -3.50 31.72
C GLU A 313 8.36 -4.06 31.46
N ARG A 314 7.37 -3.20 31.27
CA ARG A 314 5.98 -3.59 31.00
C ARG A 314 5.61 -3.65 29.52
N LYS A 315 6.59 -3.52 28.62
CA LYS A 315 6.37 -3.50 27.18
C LYS A 315 5.50 -4.66 26.69
N TRP A 316 5.83 -5.87 27.11
CA TRP A 316 5.10 -7.07 26.65
C TRP A 316 3.70 -7.18 27.26
N GLU A 317 3.46 -6.64 28.47
CA GLU A 317 2.11 -6.54 29.04
C GLU A 317 1.21 -5.65 28.17
N TYR A 318 1.71 -4.46 27.75
CA TYR A 318 0.97 -3.57 26.87
C TYR A 318 0.71 -4.21 25.49
N ILE A 319 1.72 -4.85 24.90
CA ILE A 319 1.56 -5.55 23.62
C ILE A 319 0.51 -6.67 23.75
N LEU A 320 0.55 -7.46 24.81
CA LEU A 320 -0.42 -8.53 25.05
C LEU A 320 -1.84 -7.99 25.21
N GLN A 321 -2.01 -6.89 25.94
CA GLN A 321 -3.31 -6.24 26.09
C GLN A 321 -3.88 -5.83 24.73
N LEU A 322 -3.09 -5.16 23.90
CA LEU A 322 -3.51 -4.74 22.55
C LEU A 322 -3.88 -5.94 21.65
N TYR A 323 -3.12 -7.04 21.73
CA TYR A 323 -3.48 -8.27 21.00
C TYR A 323 -4.75 -8.92 21.54
N ASN A 324 -5.03 -8.84 22.87
CA ASN A 324 -6.27 -9.35 23.44
C ASN A 324 -7.50 -8.59 22.90
N GLU A 325 -7.37 -7.28 22.71
CA GLU A 325 -8.43 -6.45 22.11
C GLU A 325 -8.55 -6.71 20.60
N LEU A 326 -7.42 -6.80 19.89
CA LEU A 326 -7.39 -7.02 18.45
C LEU A 326 -8.03 -8.38 18.05
N ILE A 327 -7.76 -9.45 18.79
CA ILE A 327 -8.30 -10.78 18.48
C ILE A 327 -9.81 -10.87 18.65
N VAL A 328 -10.38 -10.04 19.56
CA VAL A 328 -11.83 -9.95 19.74
C VAL A 328 -12.46 -9.14 18.60
N MET A 329 -11.77 -8.12 18.11
CA MET A 329 -12.27 -7.27 17.01
C MET A 329 -12.17 -7.99 15.66
N GLU A 330 -11.03 -8.61 15.37
CA GLU A 330 -10.78 -9.32 14.11
C GLU A 330 -9.87 -10.54 14.35
N TYR A 331 -10.46 -11.73 14.38
CA TYR A 331 -9.70 -12.96 14.53
C TYR A 331 -8.93 -13.31 13.26
N SER A 332 -7.62 -13.57 13.41
CA SER A 332 -6.82 -14.24 12.39
C SER A 332 -5.83 -15.22 13.05
N ALA A 333 -5.40 -16.24 12.31
CA ALA A 333 -4.39 -17.17 12.80
C ALA A 333 -3.07 -16.44 13.14
N VAL A 334 -2.70 -15.44 12.34
CA VAL A 334 -1.50 -14.62 12.57
C VAL A 334 -1.63 -13.81 13.86
N THR A 335 -2.78 -13.16 14.08
CA THR A 335 -3.05 -12.42 15.32
C THR A 335 -3.01 -13.34 16.54
N ALA A 336 -3.59 -14.55 16.45
CA ALA A 336 -3.59 -15.53 17.51
C ALA A 336 -2.17 -16.01 17.87
N LEU A 337 -1.32 -16.29 16.87
CA LEU A 337 0.06 -16.69 17.06
C LEU A 337 0.90 -15.57 17.69
N ASN A 338 0.77 -14.32 17.19
CA ASN A 338 1.49 -13.18 17.75
C ASN A 338 1.05 -12.85 19.17
N ARG A 339 -0.27 -12.98 19.48
CA ARG A 339 -0.79 -12.88 20.84
C ARG A 339 -0.16 -13.93 21.75
N THR A 340 -0.06 -15.18 21.28
CA THR A 340 0.53 -16.27 22.05
C THR A 340 2.03 -16.04 22.31
N PHE A 341 2.76 -15.49 21.34
CA PHE A 341 4.14 -15.08 21.54
C PHE A 341 4.25 -13.99 22.63
N ALA A 342 3.41 -12.95 22.55
CA ALA A 342 3.38 -11.89 23.58
C ALA A 342 2.99 -12.47 24.96
N PHE A 343 2.05 -13.40 25.00
CA PHE A 343 1.66 -14.11 26.21
C PHE A 343 2.86 -14.87 26.83
N ALA A 344 3.64 -15.57 26.00
CA ALA A 344 4.83 -16.27 26.44
C ALA A 344 5.92 -15.33 27.01
N LYS A 345 6.04 -14.13 26.46
CA LYS A 345 6.97 -13.09 26.97
C LYS A 345 6.53 -12.57 28.34
N VAL A 346 5.24 -12.53 28.66
CA VAL A 346 4.71 -12.06 29.95
C VAL A 346 4.70 -13.18 31.00
N TYR A 347 4.23 -14.37 30.64
CA TYR A 347 3.95 -15.44 31.61
C TYR A 347 4.96 -16.59 31.56
N GLY A 348 5.90 -16.56 30.64
CA GLY A 348 6.91 -17.60 30.44
C GLY A 348 6.59 -18.59 29.34
N TYR A 349 7.62 -19.25 28.83
CA TYR A 349 7.55 -20.07 27.63
C TYR A 349 6.72 -21.35 27.81
N GLU A 350 6.72 -21.94 29.02
CA GLU A 350 5.89 -23.13 29.29
C GLU A 350 4.40 -22.81 29.20
N GLN A 351 3.96 -21.71 29.79
CA GLN A 351 2.58 -21.26 29.72
C GLN A 351 2.21 -20.85 28.28
N GLY A 352 3.13 -20.18 27.57
CA GLY A 352 2.97 -19.85 26.16
C GLY A 352 2.81 -21.07 25.27
N ARG A 353 3.52 -22.17 25.54
CA ARG A 353 3.37 -23.43 24.85
C ARG A 353 1.96 -24.01 25.00
N VAL A 354 1.45 -24.05 26.23
CA VAL A 354 0.08 -24.52 26.52
C VAL A 354 -0.96 -23.68 25.76
N GLU A 355 -0.77 -22.36 25.70
CA GLU A 355 -1.64 -21.48 24.91
C GLU A 355 -1.50 -21.73 23.41
N ALA A 356 -0.28 -21.95 22.89
CA ALA A 356 -0.05 -22.28 21.49
C ALA A 356 -0.77 -23.56 21.07
N GLU A 357 -0.63 -24.61 21.86
CA GLU A 357 -1.23 -25.93 21.59
C GLU A 357 -2.77 -25.88 21.49
N LYS A 358 -3.43 -24.97 22.22
CA LYS A 358 -4.89 -24.76 22.13
C LYS A 358 -5.35 -24.22 20.78
N LEU A 359 -4.46 -23.60 20.00
CA LEU A 359 -4.81 -23.02 18.68
C LEU A 359 -5.12 -24.09 17.64
N GLY A 360 -4.53 -25.29 17.74
CA GLY A 360 -4.80 -26.41 16.83
C GLY A 360 -4.46 -26.11 15.37
N LEU A 361 -3.35 -25.40 15.11
CA LEU A 361 -2.96 -24.92 13.77
C LEU A 361 -1.87 -25.80 13.14
N GLU A 362 -1.99 -27.13 13.23
CA GLU A 362 -0.97 -28.09 12.79
C GLU A 362 -0.58 -27.99 11.31
N GLY A 363 -1.43 -27.44 10.47
CA GLY A 363 -1.14 -27.17 9.06
C GLY A 363 -0.44 -25.84 8.79
N ASN A 364 -0.05 -25.08 9.82
CA ASN A 364 0.51 -23.74 9.69
C ASN A 364 2.01 -23.73 10.05
N SER A 365 2.85 -23.30 9.12
CA SER A 365 4.31 -23.20 9.32
C SER A 365 4.69 -22.30 10.49
N ALA A 366 4.05 -21.12 10.63
CA ALA A 366 4.33 -20.18 11.71
C ALA A 366 3.93 -20.72 13.09
N TYR A 367 2.90 -21.58 13.17
CA TYR A 367 2.53 -22.28 14.39
C TYR A 367 3.65 -23.21 14.85
N HIS A 368 4.20 -24.01 13.95
CA HIS A 368 5.31 -24.88 14.27
C HIS A 368 6.59 -24.11 14.59
N ALA A 369 6.87 -23.00 13.89
CA ALA A 369 7.99 -22.12 14.22
C ALA A 369 7.86 -21.55 15.63
N LEU A 370 6.66 -21.10 16.03
CA LEU A 370 6.39 -20.63 17.39
C LEU A 370 6.61 -21.74 18.42
N LEU A 371 6.08 -22.95 18.20
CA LEU A 371 6.31 -24.06 19.11
C LEU A 371 7.80 -24.45 19.19
N GLY A 372 8.54 -24.44 18.06
CA GLY A 372 9.98 -24.64 18.04
C GLY A 372 10.71 -23.64 18.94
N TYR A 373 10.37 -22.36 18.83
CA TYR A 373 10.90 -21.30 19.68
C TYR A 373 10.55 -21.51 21.17
N LEU A 374 9.31 -21.85 21.49
CA LEU A 374 8.86 -22.05 22.86
C LEU A 374 9.45 -23.30 23.53
N TYR A 375 9.75 -24.36 22.78
CA TYR A 375 10.44 -25.54 23.27
C TYR A 375 11.97 -25.38 23.39
N ALA A 376 12.58 -24.36 22.80
CA ALA A 376 14.01 -24.20 22.68
C ALA A 376 14.76 -24.29 24.04
N SER A 377 14.17 -23.75 25.11
CA SER A 377 14.74 -23.75 26.46
C SER A 377 14.40 -24.98 27.29
N THR A 378 13.43 -25.82 26.87
CA THR A 378 12.93 -26.93 27.69
C THR A 378 13.19 -28.30 27.09
N SER A 379 13.14 -28.42 25.75
CA SER A 379 13.33 -29.69 25.06
C SER A 379 13.87 -29.48 23.63
N LEU A 380 15.17 -29.64 23.46
CA LEU A 380 15.82 -29.54 22.15
C LEU A 380 15.18 -30.47 21.11
N SER A 381 14.87 -31.71 21.49
CA SER A 381 14.28 -32.70 20.58
C SER A 381 12.90 -32.26 20.07
N MET A 382 12.07 -31.68 20.92
CA MET A 382 10.78 -31.15 20.52
C MET A 382 10.92 -29.87 19.69
N ALA A 383 11.84 -28.98 20.05
CA ALA A 383 12.13 -27.77 19.28
C ALA A 383 12.54 -28.11 17.84
N VAL A 384 13.50 -29.03 17.67
CA VAL A 384 13.96 -29.50 16.35
C VAL A 384 12.81 -30.13 15.56
N LYS A 385 12.00 -31.00 16.21
CA LYS A 385 10.83 -31.62 15.56
C LYS A 385 9.87 -30.56 15.00
N HIS A 386 9.62 -29.49 15.77
CA HIS A 386 8.71 -28.44 15.33
C HIS A 386 9.33 -27.56 14.24
N TYR A 387 10.62 -27.23 14.29
CA TYR A 387 11.30 -26.55 13.19
C TYR A 387 11.27 -27.38 11.90
N ASP A 388 11.49 -28.70 11.98
CA ASP A 388 11.38 -29.60 10.82
C ASP A 388 9.97 -29.61 10.22
N ALA A 389 8.93 -29.61 11.05
CA ALA A 389 7.54 -29.49 10.60
C ALA A 389 7.28 -28.13 9.94
N ALA A 390 7.80 -27.03 10.51
CA ALA A 390 7.69 -25.69 9.92
C ALA A 390 8.36 -25.64 8.53
N ILE A 391 9.59 -26.17 8.41
CA ILE A 391 10.36 -26.22 7.18
C ILE A 391 9.65 -27.04 6.09
N ALA A 392 8.98 -28.13 6.47
CA ALA A 392 8.22 -28.96 5.54
C ALA A 392 6.97 -28.25 4.99
N LEU A 393 6.33 -27.39 5.80
CA LEU A 393 5.11 -26.68 5.43
C LEU A 393 5.36 -25.37 4.67
N VAL A 394 6.53 -24.73 4.86
CA VAL A 394 6.81 -23.43 4.25
C VAL A 394 7.07 -23.57 2.75
N THR A 395 6.44 -22.68 1.96
CA THR A 395 6.58 -22.63 0.51
C THR A 395 7.63 -21.60 0.06
N SER A 396 7.88 -20.57 0.86
CA SER A 396 8.85 -19.50 0.57
C SER A 396 10.29 -19.98 0.80
N ALA A 397 11.15 -19.82 -0.19
CA ALA A 397 12.58 -20.17 -0.07
C ALA A 397 13.30 -19.29 0.97
N ALA A 398 12.90 -18.01 1.12
CA ALA A 398 13.47 -17.11 2.11
C ALA A 398 13.09 -17.53 3.55
N GLU A 399 11.79 -17.78 3.79
CA GLU A 399 11.32 -18.29 5.08
C GLU A 399 11.97 -19.62 5.44
N ARG A 400 12.13 -20.52 4.46
CA ARG A 400 12.80 -21.81 4.67
C ARG A 400 14.25 -21.63 5.13
N ARG A 401 15.01 -20.71 4.50
CA ARG A 401 16.39 -20.42 4.91
C ARG A 401 16.46 -19.87 6.33
N THR A 402 15.56 -18.93 6.67
CA THR A 402 15.46 -18.39 8.03
C THR A 402 15.20 -19.49 9.06
N LEU A 403 14.25 -20.39 8.80
CA LEU A 403 13.92 -21.50 9.71
C LEU A 403 15.08 -22.49 9.85
N LEU A 404 15.81 -22.80 8.77
CA LEU A 404 17.00 -23.64 8.81
C LEU A 404 18.09 -23.02 9.67
N ARG A 405 18.34 -21.71 9.50
CA ARG A 405 19.34 -20.98 10.30
C ARG A 405 18.98 -20.98 11.79
N GLU A 406 17.73 -20.72 12.13
CA GLU A 406 17.27 -20.74 13.54
C GLU A 406 17.44 -22.13 14.16
N LYS A 407 17.11 -23.19 13.41
CA LYS A 407 17.34 -24.58 13.83
C LYS A 407 18.82 -24.86 14.07
N GLU A 408 19.70 -24.49 13.13
CA GLU A 408 21.15 -24.68 13.25
C GLU A 408 21.73 -23.94 14.46
N LEU A 409 21.29 -22.71 14.72
CA LEU A 409 21.73 -21.93 15.88
C LEU A 409 21.35 -22.63 17.18
N LEU A 410 20.14 -23.20 17.24
CA LEU A 410 19.64 -23.94 18.38
C LEU A 410 20.49 -25.23 18.63
N GLU A 411 20.77 -26.00 17.57
CA GLU A 411 21.57 -27.22 17.67
C GLU A 411 23.03 -26.93 18.08
N LYS A 412 23.62 -25.82 17.58
CA LYS A 412 24.95 -25.36 17.98
C LYS A 412 25.00 -24.93 19.44
N ALA A 413 24.02 -24.17 19.90
CA ALA A 413 23.94 -23.72 21.31
C ALA A 413 23.80 -24.90 22.30
N ALA A 414 23.13 -25.98 21.89
CA ALA A 414 22.99 -27.17 22.72
C ALA A 414 24.20 -28.10 22.73
N SER A 415 25.16 -27.90 21.81
CA SER A 415 26.40 -28.68 21.69
C SER A 415 27.57 -28.06 22.45
N GLN A 416 27.39 -26.84 22.97
CA GLN A 416 28.31 -26.09 23.83
C GLN A 416 27.98 -26.26 25.30
#